data_da43ccf311a0da861849f0489b8e241e
#
_entry.id   da43ccf311a0da861849f0489b8e241e
#
_cell.length_a   1.000
_cell.length_b   1.000
_cell.length_c   1.000
_cell.angle_alpha   90.00
_cell.angle_beta   90.00
_cell.angle_gamma   90.00
#
_symmetry.space_group_name_H-M   'P 1'
#
loop_
_entity.id
_entity.type
_entity.pdbx_description
1 polymer ?
#
loop_
_entity_poly.entity_id
_entity_poly.type
_entity_poly.pdbx_seq_one_letter_code
_entity_poly.pdbx_strand_id
1 'polypeptide(L)'
;VGLCIKTGDICWWSGPYAPGKWNDLSIFRDSLQLMLEPGERCETDRGYQGSAPTYVRCPGVLWADPNTAEIQARVRSRQETVNERFKNWAILSTPYRHDLLEHQTVFGAIVVLTQLSFAANPLFPVAY
;
A
#
# COMPACT_ATOMS: atom_id res chain seq x y z
N VAL A 1 0.04 -2.68 -2.79
CA VAL A 1 1.14 -1.72 -3.02
C VAL A 1 1.54 -1.09 -1.70
N GLY A 2 2.85 -0.97 -1.44
CA GLY A 2 3.44 -0.30 -0.28
C GLY A 2 4.27 0.91 -0.68
N LEU A 3 4.17 1.99 0.09
CA LEU A 3 4.94 3.21 -0.11
C LEU A 3 5.99 3.38 0.97
N CYS A 4 7.16 3.85 0.60
CA CYS A 4 8.12 4.38 1.55
C CYS A 4 7.54 5.66 2.19
N ILE A 5 7.41 5.69 3.52
CA ILE A 5 6.81 6.83 4.23
C ILE A 5 7.65 8.10 4.01
N LYS A 6 8.96 7.97 4.02
CA LYS A 6 9.88 9.11 3.93
C LYS A 6 9.87 9.75 2.54
N THR A 7 9.97 8.96 1.47
CA THR A 7 10.11 9.47 0.10
C THR A 7 8.79 9.52 -0.66
N GLY A 8 7.84 8.66 -0.35
CA GLY A 8 6.61 8.47 -1.12
C GLY A 8 6.75 7.50 -2.29
N ASP A 9 7.95 6.95 -2.50
CA ASP A 9 8.17 6.00 -3.57
C ASP A 9 7.43 4.68 -3.34
N ILE A 10 7.01 4.05 -4.42
CA ILE A 10 6.45 2.70 -4.39
C ILE A 10 7.62 1.74 -4.14
N CYS A 11 7.68 1.15 -2.95
CA CYS A 11 8.76 0.26 -2.55
C CYS A 11 8.35 -1.22 -2.56
N TRP A 12 7.06 -1.51 -2.66
CA TRP A 12 6.56 -2.87 -2.70
C TRP A 12 5.24 -2.98 -3.45
N TRP A 13 5.06 -4.08 -4.15
CA TRP A 13 3.79 -4.47 -4.76
C TRP A 13 3.70 -5.99 -4.89
N SER A 14 2.49 -6.53 -4.90
CA SER A 14 2.24 -7.95 -5.12
C SER A 14 0.87 -8.18 -5.76
N GLY A 15 0.67 -9.36 -6.27
CA GLY A 15 -0.50 -9.82 -6.98
C GLY A 15 -0.12 -10.55 -8.27
N PRO A 16 -1.09 -11.11 -9.00
CA PRO A 16 -2.53 -11.06 -8.76
C PRO A 16 -2.99 -12.03 -7.66
N TYR A 17 -4.12 -11.69 -7.05
CA TYR A 17 -4.80 -12.56 -6.07
C TYR A 17 -6.22 -12.85 -6.54
N ALA A 18 -6.69 -14.08 -6.35
CA ALA A 18 -8.05 -14.47 -6.73
C ALA A 18 -9.08 -13.69 -5.88
N PRO A 19 -10.04 -12.99 -6.52
CA PRO A 19 -11.07 -12.23 -5.80
C PRO A 19 -11.85 -13.11 -4.81
N GLY A 20 -12.13 -12.56 -3.64
CA GLY A 20 -12.90 -13.23 -2.59
C GLY A 20 -12.18 -14.33 -1.82
N LYS A 21 -11.00 -14.78 -2.28
CA LYS A 21 -10.18 -15.79 -1.59
C LYS A 21 -9.20 -15.20 -0.60
N TRP A 22 -8.69 -14.01 -0.90
CA TRP A 22 -7.64 -13.35 -0.14
C TRP A 22 -8.14 -12.03 0.40
N ASN A 23 -8.05 -11.82 1.70
CA ASN A 23 -8.21 -10.51 2.33
C ASN A 23 -6.84 -9.82 2.48
N ASP A 24 -6.85 -8.51 2.67
CA ASP A 24 -5.63 -7.70 2.74
C ASP A 24 -4.67 -8.15 3.83
N LEU A 25 -5.17 -8.58 4.99
CA LEU A 25 -4.36 -9.09 6.09
C LEU A 25 -3.65 -10.40 5.73
N SER A 26 -4.32 -11.31 5.03
CA SER A 26 -3.72 -12.56 4.57
C SER A 26 -2.64 -12.29 3.53
N ILE A 27 -2.91 -11.42 2.56
CA ILE A 27 -1.93 -10.98 1.56
C ILE A 27 -0.70 -10.38 2.24
N PHE A 28 -0.90 -9.50 3.22
CA PHE A 28 0.18 -8.88 3.98
C PHE A 28 1.06 -9.92 4.68
N ARG A 29 0.44 -10.87 5.39
CA ARG A 29 1.14 -11.91 6.15
C ARG A 29 1.95 -12.85 5.28
N ASP A 30 1.41 -13.20 4.11
CA ASP A 30 2.04 -14.15 3.19
C ASP A 30 3.08 -13.50 2.27
N SER A 31 3.23 -12.17 2.33
CA SER A 31 4.12 -11.44 1.44
C SER A 31 4.93 -10.35 2.18
N LEU A 32 4.44 -9.14 2.30
CA LEU A 32 5.20 -7.99 2.81
C LEU A 32 5.70 -8.21 4.25
N GLN A 33 4.90 -8.81 5.12
CA GLN A 33 5.30 -9.07 6.51
C GLN A 33 6.58 -9.91 6.60
N LEU A 34 6.79 -10.84 5.68
CA LEU A 34 7.98 -11.71 5.63
C LEU A 34 9.24 -10.99 5.17
N MET A 35 9.10 -9.81 4.60
CA MET A 35 10.19 -8.99 4.07
C MET A 35 10.60 -7.85 5.02
N LEU A 36 9.83 -7.63 6.09
CA LEU A 36 10.12 -6.57 7.07
C LEU A 36 11.34 -6.91 7.89
N GLU A 37 12.20 -5.94 8.06
CA GLU A 37 13.35 -6.03 8.95
C GLU A 37 12.93 -6.07 10.43
N PRO A 38 13.76 -6.63 11.33
CA PRO A 38 13.46 -6.62 12.77
C PRO A 38 13.18 -5.22 13.30
N GLY A 39 11.96 -5.00 13.82
CA GLY A 39 11.49 -3.71 14.33
C GLY A 39 10.87 -2.79 13.30
N GLU A 40 10.94 -3.12 12.03
CA GLU A 40 10.22 -2.41 10.97
C GLU A 40 8.71 -2.64 11.07
N ARG A 41 7.93 -1.60 10.76
CA ARG A 41 6.47 -1.65 10.82
C ARG A 41 5.86 -0.87 9.67
N CYS A 42 4.70 -1.33 9.21
CA CYS A 42 3.88 -0.61 8.24
C CYS A 42 2.81 0.24 8.92
N GLU A 43 2.58 1.43 8.43
CA GLU A 43 1.38 2.21 8.76
C GLU A 43 0.21 1.72 7.89
N THR A 44 -0.87 1.30 8.52
CA THR A 44 -2.00 0.65 7.84
C THR A 44 -3.33 1.16 8.37
N ASP A 45 -4.42 0.75 7.73
CA ASP A 45 -5.76 0.90 8.28
C ASP A 45 -6.12 -0.20 9.30
N ARG A 46 -7.36 -0.17 9.79
CA ARG A 46 -7.85 -1.16 10.79
C ARG A 46 -7.96 -2.58 10.26
N GLY A 47 -8.02 -2.78 8.96
CA GLY A 47 -8.09 -4.11 8.33
C GLY A 47 -6.88 -4.99 8.66
N TYR A 48 -5.76 -4.38 9.00
CA TYR A 48 -4.50 -5.06 9.35
C TYR A 48 -4.28 -5.24 10.85
N GLN A 49 -5.26 -4.92 11.70
CA GLN A 49 -5.14 -4.95 13.16
C GLN A 49 -4.64 -6.31 13.71
N GLY A 50 -4.92 -7.42 13.03
CA GLY A 50 -4.46 -8.75 13.44
C GLY A 50 -2.94 -8.96 13.42
N SER A 51 -2.17 -8.05 12.81
CA SER A 51 -0.69 -8.05 12.83
C SER A 51 -0.10 -6.91 13.67
N ALA A 52 -0.94 -6.13 14.36
CA ALA A 52 -0.52 -5.09 15.30
C ALA A 52 -0.22 -5.69 16.70
N PRO A 53 0.68 -5.09 17.48
CA PRO A 53 1.54 -3.94 17.20
C PRO A 53 2.89 -4.33 16.60
N THR A 54 3.13 -5.60 16.34
CA THR A 54 4.47 -6.13 16.00
C THR A 54 4.91 -5.69 14.62
N TYR A 55 4.04 -5.85 13.61
CA TYR A 55 4.36 -5.61 12.20
C TYR A 55 3.65 -4.41 11.62
N VAL A 56 2.56 -3.96 12.24
CA VAL A 56 1.78 -2.83 11.75
C VAL A 56 1.42 -1.86 12.87
N ARG A 57 1.24 -0.61 12.49
CA ARG A 57 0.56 0.42 13.27
C ARG A 57 -0.75 0.74 12.59
N CYS A 58 -1.84 0.71 13.34
CA CYS A 58 -3.18 1.03 12.84
C CYS A 58 -3.98 1.85 13.86
N PRO A 59 -4.98 2.61 13.42
CA PRO A 59 -5.81 3.42 14.30
C PRO A 59 -6.50 2.57 15.39
N GLY A 60 -6.46 3.07 16.64
CA GLY A 60 -7.14 2.44 17.77
C GLY A 60 -6.33 1.37 18.50
N VAL A 61 -5.10 1.08 18.06
CA VAL A 61 -4.18 0.19 18.77
C VAL A 61 -2.97 0.99 19.24
N LEU A 62 -2.87 1.20 20.57
CA LEU A 62 -1.71 1.72 21.32
C LEU A 62 -1.34 3.21 21.23
N TRP A 63 -2.01 4.08 20.49
CA TRP A 63 -1.50 5.44 20.28
C TRP A 63 -2.54 6.50 20.61
N ALA A 64 -2.31 7.18 21.72
CA ALA A 64 -3.15 8.28 22.21
C ALA A 64 -2.57 9.67 21.96
N ASP A 65 -1.38 9.79 21.35
CA ASP A 65 -0.79 11.09 21.05
C ASP A 65 -1.43 11.70 19.78
N PRO A 66 -2.08 12.89 19.91
CA PRO A 66 -2.74 13.54 18.76
C PRO A 66 -1.82 13.83 17.59
N ASN A 67 -0.56 14.21 17.84
CA ASN A 67 0.40 14.54 16.77
C ASN A 67 0.74 13.28 15.94
N THR A 68 0.97 12.17 16.62
CA THR A 68 1.22 10.89 15.95
C THR A 68 0.00 10.44 15.15
N ALA A 69 -1.21 10.61 15.66
CA ALA A 69 -2.44 10.26 14.97
C ALA A 69 -2.62 11.08 13.68
N GLU A 70 -2.29 12.38 13.69
CA GLU A 70 -2.34 13.23 12.51
C GLU A 70 -1.33 12.79 11.44
N ILE A 71 -0.08 12.54 11.82
CA ILE A 71 0.96 12.05 10.91
C ILE A 71 0.53 10.73 10.27
N GLN A 72 0.02 9.79 11.06
CA GLN A 72 -0.48 8.51 10.56
C GLN A 72 -1.66 8.68 9.60
N ALA A 73 -2.58 9.60 9.87
CA ALA A 73 -3.68 9.92 8.97
C ALA A 73 -3.17 10.46 7.63
N ARG A 74 -2.16 11.33 7.64
CA ARG A 74 -1.52 11.86 6.41
C ARG A 74 -0.80 10.76 5.63
N VAL A 75 -0.11 9.84 6.29
CA VAL A 75 0.53 8.69 5.64
C VAL A 75 -0.52 7.85 4.90
N ARG A 76 -1.63 7.49 5.55
CA ARG A 76 -2.71 6.73 4.93
C ARG A 76 -3.37 7.49 3.78
N SER A 77 -3.62 8.79 3.94
CA SER A 77 -4.18 9.62 2.87
C SER A 77 -3.28 9.66 1.63
N ARG A 78 -1.96 9.64 1.82
CA ARG A 78 -1.01 9.54 0.70
C ARG A 78 -1.11 8.19 -0.01
N GLN A 79 -1.27 7.10 0.71
CA GLN A 79 -1.51 5.77 0.16
C GLN A 79 -2.83 5.73 -0.66
N GLU A 80 -3.89 6.33 -0.14
CA GLU A 80 -5.17 6.48 -0.86
C GLU A 80 -4.99 7.24 -2.19
N THR A 81 -4.23 8.34 -2.18
CA THR A 81 -3.92 9.11 -3.39
C THR A 81 -3.23 8.23 -4.44
N VAL A 82 -2.31 7.37 -4.04
CA VAL A 82 -1.66 6.43 -4.98
C VAL A 82 -2.64 5.38 -5.49
N ASN A 83 -3.48 4.84 -4.64
CA ASN A 83 -4.52 3.89 -5.04
C ASN A 83 -5.49 4.51 -6.05
N GLU A 84 -5.85 5.78 -5.89
CA GLU A 84 -6.66 6.53 -6.87
C GLU A 84 -5.93 6.69 -8.21
N ARG A 85 -4.62 6.98 -8.19
CA ARG A 85 -3.83 7.05 -9.43
C ARG A 85 -3.79 5.72 -10.17
N PHE A 86 -3.72 4.60 -9.48
CA PHE A 86 -3.84 3.28 -10.11
C PHE A 86 -5.21 3.08 -10.76
N LYS A 87 -6.30 3.53 -10.14
CA LYS A 87 -7.65 3.43 -10.70
C LYS A 87 -7.87 4.28 -11.96
N ASN A 88 -7.01 5.28 -12.22
CA ASN A 88 -7.04 6.03 -13.49
C ASN A 88 -6.61 5.19 -14.70
N TRP A 89 -5.94 4.08 -14.49
CA TRP A 89 -5.65 3.12 -15.54
C TRP A 89 -6.88 2.25 -15.80
N ALA A 90 -7.48 2.36 -16.99
CA ALA A 90 -8.73 1.66 -17.33
C ALA A 90 -8.67 0.15 -17.08
N ILE A 91 -7.51 -0.47 -17.31
CA ILE A 91 -7.28 -1.89 -17.10
C ILE A 91 -7.37 -2.31 -15.62
N LEU A 92 -7.14 -1.39 -14.67
CA LEU A 92 -7.26 -1.63 -13.23
C LEU A 92 -8.63 -1.22 -12.67
N SER A 93 -9.40 -0.44 -13.42
CA SER A 93 -10.74 0.01 -13.03
C SER A 93 -11.86 -0.87 -13.57
N THR A 94 -11.54 -1.84 -14.43
CA THR A 94 -12.48 -2.78 -15.03
C THR A 94 -12.11 -4.22 -14.69
N PRO A 95 -13.08 -5.18 -14.72
CA PRO A 95 -12.77 -6.59 -14.52
C PRO A 95 -11.75 -7.09 -15.54
N TYR A 96 -10.65 -7.63 -15.06
CA TYR A 96 -9.61 -8.20 -15.91
C TYR A 96 -10.08 -9.52 -16.51
N ARG A 97 -10.02 -9.66 -17.84
CA ARG A 97 -10.57 -10.79 -18.60
C ARG A 97 -9.52 -11.66 -19.29
N HIS A 98 -8.23 -11.39 -19.04
CA HIS A 98 -7.10 -12.12 -19.61
C HIS A 98 -6.48 -13.06 -18.57
N ASP A 99 -5.38 -13.73 -18.92
CA ASP A 99 -4.65 -14.63 -18.04
C ASP A 99 -4.10 -13.87 -16.80
N LEU A 100 -4.18 -14.51 -15.64
CA LEU A 100 -3.65 -13.95 -14.38
C LEU A 100 -2.14 -13.72 -14.42
N LEU A 101 -1.38 -14.51 -15.19
CA LEU A 101 0.06 -14.29 -15.35
C LEU A 101 0.34 -13.02 -16.16
N GLU A 102 -0.46 -12.74 -17.18
CA GLU A 102 -0.37 -11.47 -17.91
C GLU A 102 -0.73 -10.28 -17.02
N HIS A 103 -1.71 -10.45 -16.12
CA HIS A 103 -2.08 -9.42 -15.16
C HIS A 103 -0.89 -8.98 -14.30
N GLN A 104 -0.06 -9.90 -13.83
CA GLN A 104 1.13 -9.57 -13.05
C GLN A 104 2.09 -8.68 -13.82
N THR A 105 2.36 -9.00 -15.09
CA THR A 105 3.23 -8.21 -15.96
C THR A 105 2.65 -6.81 -16.22
N VAL A 106 1.37 -6.74 -16.55
CA VAL A 106 0.66 -5.48 -16.79
C VAL A 106 0.65 -4.62 -15.52
N PHE A 107 0.33 -5.20 -14.38
CA PHE A 107 0.33 -4.46 -13.12
C PHE A 107 1.73 -3.94 -12.76
N GLY A 108 2.78 -4.75 -12.94
CA GLY A 108 4.17 -4.31 -12.75
C GLY A 108 4.56 -3.13 -13.65
N ALA A 109 4.16 -3.16 -14.92
CA ALA A 109 4.38 -2.04 -15.83
C ALA A 109 3.65 -0.76 -15.36
N ILE A 110 2.40 -0.88 -14.90
CA ILE A 110 1.63 0.23 -14.36
C ILE A 110 2.25 0.79 -13.08
N VAL A 111 2.79 -0.07 -12.20
CA VAL A 111 3.52 0.37 -11.00
C VAL A 111 4.70 1.26 -11.39
N VAL A 112 5.52 0.83 -12.36
CA VAL A 112 6.66 1.61 -12.84
C VAL A 112 6.22 2.94 -13.46
N LEU A 113 5.22 2.92 -14.34
CA LEU A 113 4.70 4.13 -14.97
C LEU A 113 4.09 5.11 -13.96
N THR A 114 3.40 4.59 -12.95
CA THR A 114 2.84 5.41 -11.87
C THR A 114 3.96 6.03 -11.03
N GLN A 115 5.01 5.28 -10.70
CA GLN A 115 6.19 5.81 -10.01
C GLN A 115 6.86 6.93 -10.83
N LEU A 116 7.07 6.72 -12.12
CA LEU A 116 7.65 7.74 -12.99
C LEU A 116 6.80 9.02 -13.06
N SER A 117 5.48 8.90 -12.99
CA SER A 117 4.56 10.04 -12.98
C SER A 117 4.73 10.95 -11.75
N PHE A 118 5.30 10.45 -10.65
CA PHE A 118 5.54 11.24 -9.45
C PHE A 118 6.57 12.36 -9.67
N ALA A 119 7.46 12.22 -10.66
CA ALA A 119 8.38 13.28 -11.03
C ALA A 119 7.65 14.52 -11.60
N ALA A 120 6.58 14.31 -12.38
CA ALA A 120 5.78 15.39 -12.95
C ALA A 120 4.64 15.86 -12.02
N ASN A 121 4.11 14.93 -11.21
CA ASN A 121 3.01 15.20 -10.30
C ASN A 121 3.30 14.55 -8.94
N PRO A 122 4.14 15.16 -8.10
CA PRO A 122 4.61 14.58 -6.86
C PRO A 122 3.47 14.37 -5.86
N LEU A 123 3.67 13.41 -4.97
CA LEU A 123 2.81 13.24 -3.81
C LEU A 123 3.11 14.34 -2.78
N PHE A 124 2.10 14.70 -2.00
CA PHE A 124 2.33 15.66 -0.92
C PHE A 124 3.31 15.10 0.13
N PRO A 125 4.18 15.95 0.71
CA PRO A 125 5.17 15.52 1.69
C PRO A 125 4.49 15.13 3.01
N VAL A 126 5.07 14.15 3.69
CA VAL A 126 4.72 13.78 5.07
C VAL A 126 5.97 13.89 5.92
N ALA A 127 5.96 14.77 6.91
CA ALA A 127 6.98 14.80 7.96
C ALA A 127 6.67 13.65 8.93
N TYR A 128 7.60 12.70 9.04
CA TYR A 128 7.44 11.51 9.87
C TYR A 128 8.60 11.39 10.85
#